data_0ca16cf87d3cbb416d42973cf072c4d5
#
_entry.id   0ca16cf87d3cbb416d42973cf072c4d5
#
_cell.length_a   1.000
_cell.length_b   1.000
_cell.length_c   1.000
_cell.angle_alpha   90.00
_cell.angle_beta   90.00
_cell.angle_gamma   90.00
#
_symmetry.space_group_name_H-M   'P 1'
#
loop_
_entity.id
_entity.type
_entity.pdbx_description
1 polymer ?
#
loop_
_entity_poly.entity_id
_entity_poly.type
_entity_poly.pdbx_seq_one_letter_code
_entity_poly.pdbx_strand_id
1 'polypeptide(L)'
;HGVEKPAPSEPEPLRAQSEAHLKVVADTLRSDQALVDYLSETLGALGYSVPKEMPALRIGHSENPFKDERLCDYRNYPEEMYLPPGSMAANRNALAKWGAWVNAFGHQEYDRPLFLACSADLADSTNISGFGKPWGKFEGYGWYERRGGPDGVMLPQGITEFANTGIMVGAASVNLATDPEADFDGFYGAASTYGSFSYLKYGLLRLFSQMTQDCQLKMGKVLWVAGHSGPETADDSRTHFGIFAPGVTQLFPQGQIINLYPWEHNEVPVVLGAAFRTNVPIIALHLTRPAIEIPDRKALGVASHFEAAKGAYLVRDYVPGRPRGGTLIVQGTSAMASIIKLLPELDERELNVKIVAAISPQLFALQPSEYREQVLPMRDQLDSTVITTQARWLMHDWLFNKVAETYALSSDWDDRWRTGGTLEEVIEEAHLSPQWVLAGIERFVRDREERLGQLQASLDAARR
;
A
#
# COMPACT_ATOMS: atom_id res chain seq x y z
N HIS A 1 11.08 -31.10 -29.89
CA HIS A 1 12.40 -30.83 -29.31
C HIS A 1 13.18 -32.09 -28.94
N GLY A 2 12.69 -33.29 -29.22
CA GLY A 2 13.41 -34.57 -29.02
C GLY A 2 13.75 -34.93 -27.57
N VAL A 3 13.02 -34.37 -26.62
CA VAL A 3 13.28 -34.49 -25.18
C VAL A 3 12.26 -35.44 -24.56
N GLU A 4 12.74 -36.45 -23.85
CA GLU A 4 11.88 -37.39 -23.13
C GLU A 4 11.19 -36.72 -21.91
N LYS A 5 9.93 -37.06 -21.69
CA LYS A 5 9.15 -36.72 -20.52
C LYS A 5 8.60 -37.98 -19.88
N PRO A 6 8.42 -37.98 -18.56
CA PRO A 6 8.61 -36.93 -17.57
C PRO A 6 10.07 -36.70 -17.18
N ALA A 7 10.34 -35.56 -16.56
CA ALA A 7 11.65 -35.29 -15.98
C ALA A 7 11.91 -36.25 -14.81
N PRO A 8 13.14 -36.77 -14.65
CA PRO A 8 13.52 -37.55 -13.48
C PRO A 8 13.38 -36.70 -12.20
N SER A 9 13.05 -37.39 -11.11
CA SER A 9 12.96 -36.73 -9.76
C SER A 9 14.28 -36.77 -9.00
N GLU A 10 15.15 -37.76 -9.34
CA GLU A 10 16.44 -37.93 -8.68
C GLU A 10 17.50 -36.99 -9.24
N PRO A 11 18.44 -36.47 -8.43
CA PRO A 11 19.41 -35.44 -8.82
C PRO A 11 20.32 -35.89 -9.99
N GLU A 12 20.89 -37.08 -9.95
CA GLU A 12 21.80 -37.57 -11.00
C GLU A 12 21.12 -37.79 -12.35
N PRO A 13 19.96 -38.47 -12.44
CA PRO A 13 19.21 -38.55 -13.68
C PRO A 13 18.73 -37.20 -14.20
N LEU A 14 18.34 -36.29 -13.33
CA LEU A 14 17.92 -34.93 -13.69
C LEU A 14 19.10 -34.14 -14.30
N ARG A 15 20.28 -34.25 -13.71
CA ARG A 15 21.50 -33.64 -14.23
C ARG A 15 21.86 -34.23 -15.63
N ALA A 16 21.86 -35.53 -15.78
CA ALA A 16 22.14 -36.19 -17.06
C ALA A 16 21.14 -35.76 -18.15
N GLN A 17 19.84 -35.62 -17.81
CA GLN A 17 18.83 -35.12 -18.73
C GLN A 17 19.10 -33.65 -19.10
N SER A 18 19.46 -32.82 -18.15
CA SER A 18 19.79 -31.40 -18.37
C SER A 18 21.01 -31.25 -19.30
N GLU A 19 22.04 -32.05 -19.09
CA GLU A 19 23.24 -32.11 -19.97
C GLU A 19 22.89 -32.56 -21.38
N ALA A 20 22.01 -33.56 -21.54
CA ALA A 20 21.52 -34.00 -22.83
C ALA A 20 20.73 -32.89 -23.56
N HIS A 21 19.90 -32.12 -22.83
CA HIS A 21 19.18 -30.98 -23.40
C HIS A 21 20.12 -29.87 -23.86
N LEU A 22 21.11 -29.51 -23.03
CA LEU A 22 22.13 -28.54 -23.42
C LEU A 22 22.90 -28.96 -24.66
N LYS A 23 23.22 -30.25 -24.76
CA LYS A 23 23.87 -30.80 -25.95
C LYS A 23 22.99 -30.64 -27.21
N VAL A 24 21.68 -30.93 -27.12
CA VAL A 24 20.75 -30.73 -28.25
C VAL A 24 20.76 -29.26 -28.70
N VAL A 25 20.70 -28.31 -27.75
CA VAL A 25 20.78 -26.87 -28.06
C VAL A 25 22.10 -26.52 -28.72
N ALA A 26 23.22 -26.98 -28.15
CA ALA A 26 24.56 -26.73 -28.71
C ALA A 26 24.74 -27.32 -30.09
N ASP A 27 24.27 -28.55 -30.33
CA ASP A 27 24.37 -29.22 -31.64
C ASP A 27 23.48 -28.53 -32.69
N THR A 28 22.29 -28.07 -32.31
CA THR A 28 21.42 -27.25 -33.17
C THR A 28 22.10 -25.95 -33.59
N LEU A 29 22.68 -25.23 -32.64
CA LEU A 29 23.43 -23.99 -32.94
C LEU A 29 24.63 -24.26 -33.85
N ARG A 30 25.40 -25.33 -33.59
CA ARG A 30 26.55 -25.70 -34.41
C ARG A 30 26.20 -26.18 -35.82
N SER A 31 24.98 -26.66 -36.01
CA SER A 31 24.52 -27.13 -37.35
C SER A 31 23.98 -26.04 -38.25
N ASP A 32 23.69 -24.82 -37.67
CA ASP A 32 23.15 -23.69 -38.41
C ASP A 32 24.05 -22.45 -38.23
N GLN A 33 24.98 -22.26 -39.16
CA GLN A 33 25.92 -21.15 -39.12
C GLN A 33 25.21 -19.79 -39.24
N ALA A 34 24.13 -19.70 -40.01
CA ALA A 34 23.39 -18.47 -40.17
C ALA A 34 22.69 -18.04 -38.85
N LEU A 35 22.20 -19.02 -38.09
CA LEU A 35 21.64 -18.77 -36.74
C LEU A 35 22.74 -18.31 -35.77
N VAL A 36 23.93 -18.93 -35.82
CA VAL A 36 25.06 -18.51 -34.94
C VAL A 36 25.52 -17.11 -35.28
N ASP A 37 25.64 -16.79 -36.56
CA ASP A 37 26.05 -15.45 -37.01
C ASP A 37 25.03 -14.40 -36.55
N TYR A 38 23.73 -14.64 -36.76
CA TYR A 38 22.64 -13.78 -36.30
C TYR A 38 22.66 -13.55 -34.78
N LEU A 39 22.78 -14.62 -34.00
CA LEU A 39 22.86 -14.52 -32.54
C LEU A 39 24.12 -13.78 -32.09
N SER A 40 25.26 -14.05 -32.72
CA SER A 40 26.54 -13.41 -32.41
C SER A 40 26.48 -11.89 -32.68
N GLU A 41 25.95 -11.50 -33.83
CA GLU A 41 25.79 -10.11 -34.23
C GLU A 41 24.81 -9.39 -33.29
N THR A 42 23.66 -10.03 -32.99
CA THR A 42 22.61 -9.45 -32.11
C THR A 42 23.12 -9.31 -30.69
N LEU A 43 23.71 -10.34 -30.08
CA LEU A 43 24.28 -10.31 -28.75
C LEU A 43 25.47 -9.34 -28.65
N GLY A 44 26.32 -9.29 -29.70
CA GLY A 44 27.41 -8.33 -29.81
C GLY A 44 26.90 -6.89 -29.84
N ALA A 45 25.88 -6.61 -30.67
CA ALA A 45 25.26 -5.28 -30.72
C ALA A 45 24.64 -4.88 -29.37
N LEU A 46 23.95 -5.80 -28.68
CA LEU A 46 23.44 -5.58 -27.33
C LEU A 46 24.59 -5.32 -26.34
N GLY A 47 25.64 -6.12 -26.36
CA GLY A 47 26.83 -5.95 -25.51
C GLY A 47 27.53 -4.62 -25.73
N TYR A 48 27.75 -4.21 -26.99
CA TYR A 48 28.33 -2.91 -27.32
C TYR A 48 27.40 -1.73 -26.98
N SER A 49 26.12 -1.98 -26.82
CA SER A 49 25.18 -0.94 -26.40
C SER A 49 25.22 -0.69 -24.88
N VAL A 50 25.82 -1.58 -24.08
CA VAL A 50 26.05 -1.36 -22.65
C VAL A 50 27.14 -0.31 -22.47
N PRO A 51 26.96 0.73 -21.62
CA PRO A 51 28.00 1.70 -21.30
C PRO A 51 29.28 1.00 -20.82
N LYS A 52 30.44 1.41 -21.34
CA LYS A 52 31.73 0.82 -20.93
C LYS A 52 32.10 1.18 -19.49
N GLU A 53 31.62 2.31 -19.02
CA GLU A 53 31.77 2.76 -17.64
C GLU A 53 30.37 2.82 -17.04
N MET A 54 30.03 1.81 -16.27
CA MET A 54 28.88 1.88 -15.37
C MET A 54 29.36 2.53 -14.10
N PRO A 55 28.63 3.53 -13.57
CA PRO A 55 28.91 4.02 -12.23
C PRO A 55 28.96 2.83 -11.27
N ALA A 56 30.07 2.68 -10.57
CA ALA A 56 30.17 1.66 -9.54
C ALA A 56 29.20 2.06 -8.43
N LEU A 57 27.99 1.50 -8.44
CA LEU A 57 27.17 1.51 -7.25
C LEU A 57 28.01 0.86 -6.15
N ARG A 58 28.31 1.63 -5.12
CA ARG A 58 28.96 1.11 -3.93
C ARG A 58 27.91 0.31 -3.15
N ILE A 59 27.82 -0.96 -3.51
CA ILE A 59 26.95 -1.92 -2.86
C ILE A 59 27.86 -2.77 -1.98
N GLY A 60 27.44 -3.13 -0.78
CA GLY A 60 28.25 -3.89 0.18
C GLY A 60 29.07 -2.99 1.09
N HIS A 61 28.44 -2.01 1.71
CA HIS A 61 29.05 -1.20 2.77
C HIS A 61 29.16 -2.00 4.07
N SER A 62 30.15 -1.63 4.89
CA SER A 62 30.25 -2.13 6.27
C SER A 62 29.04 -1.76 7.13
N GLU A 63 28.30 -0.71 6.74
CA GLU A 63 27.10 -0.24 7.40
C GLU A 63 25.87 -0.56 6.53
N ASN A 64 24.93 -1.31 7.11
CA ASN A 64 23.69 -1.65 6.43
C ASN A 64 22.65 -0.51 6.60
N PRO A 65 22.29 0.23 5.53
CA PRO A 65 21.37 1.36 5.63
C PRO A 65 19.99 0.96 6.14
N PHE A 66 19.54 -0.27 5.90
CA PHE A 66 18.20 -0.73 6.28
C PHE A 66 18.09 -1.09 7.79
N LYS A 67 19.20 -1.03 8.53
CA LYS A 67 19.23 -1.10 10.00
C LYS A 67 19.19 0.27 10.66
N ASP A 68 19.25 1.35 9.89
CA ASP A 68 19.19 2.71 10.43
C ASP A 68 17.77 3.03 10.91
N GLU A 69 17.61 3.14 12.23
CA GLU A 69 16.32 3.41 12.84
C GLU A 69 15.70 4.74 12.40
N ARG A 70 16.52 5.71 11.97
CA ARG A 70 16.03 7.01 11.47
C ARG A 70 15.10 6.86 10.26
N LEU A 71 15.29 5.83 9.43
CA LEU A 71 14.42 5.53 8.29
C LEU A 71 12.99 5.11 8.70
N CYS A 72 12.83 4.56 9.89
CA CYS A 72 11.57 4.02 10.40
C CYS A 72 11.00 4.83 11.57
N ASP A 73 11.77 5.78 12.11
CA ASP A 73 11.30 6.63 13.20
C ASP A 73 10.68 7.93 12.67
N TYR A 74 9.42 7.81 12.24
CA TYR A 74 8.62 8.90 11.69
C TYR A 74 8.51 10.14 12.60
N ARG A 75 8.82 10.04 13.90
CA ARG A 75 8.83 11.18 14.82
C ARG A 75 10.02 12.10 14.61
N ASN A 76 11.11 11.54 14.05
CA ASN A 76 12.33 12.27 13.74
C ASN A 76 12.43 12.66 12.26
N TYR A 77 11.37 12.47 11.48
CA TYR A 77 11.34 12.95 10.09
C TYR A 77 11.37 14.49 10.06
N PRO A 78 11.96 15.09 8.99
CA PRO A 78 12.00 16.54 8.84
C PRO A 78 10.62 17.20 8.98
N GLU A 79 10.55 18.39 9.60
CA GLU A 79 9.29 19.12 9.78
C GLU A 79 8.56 19.37 8.45
N GLU A 80 9.33 19.58 7.37
CA GLU A 80 8.79 19.80 6.02
C GLU A 80 7.99 18.60 5.48
N MET A 81 8.16 17.41 6.08
CA MET A 81 7.38 16.23 5.75
C MET A 81 5.89 16.43 6.06
N TYR A 82 5.59 17.17 7.09
CA TYR A 82 4.25 17.40 7.61
C TYR A 82 3.71 18.78 7.23
N LEU A 83 2.43 18.86 7.01
CA LEU A 83 1.74 20.11 6.68
C LEU A 83 1.00 20.66 7.89
N PRO A 84 0.99 22.01 8.06
CA PRO A 84 0.23 22.62 9.15
C PRO A 84 -1.28 22.51 8.93
N PRO A 85 -2.09 22.59 10.00
CA PRO A 85 -3.54 22.68 9.91
C PRO A 85 -4.01 23.79 8.95
N GLY A 86 -5.12 23.54 8.24
CA GLY A 86 -5.66 24.44 7.23
C GLY A 86 -5.03 24.31 5.84
N SER A 87 -3.93 23.56 5.69
CA SER A 87 -3.35 23.28 4.37
C SER A 87 -4.25 22.34 3.57
N MET A 88 -4.38 22.62 2.27
CA MET A 88 -5.07 21.72 1.33
C MET A 88 -4.07 20.78 0.64
N ALA A 89 -4.21 19.48 0.82
CA ALA A 89 -3.33 18.50 0.17
C ALA A 89 -4.00 17.15 -0.07
N ALA A 90 -3.64 16.51 -1.18
CA ALA A 90 -3.94 15.10 -1.39
C ALA A 90 -2.93 14.23 -0.62
N ASN A 91 -3.38 13.10 -0.08
CA ASN A 91 -2.48 12.21 0.66
C ASN A 91 -1.34 11.66 -0.23
N ARG A 92 -1.58 11.44 -1.54
CA ARG A 92 -0.54 11.02 -2.49
C ARG A 92 0.65 11.99 -2.58
N ASN A 93 0.46 13.29 -2.28
CA ASN A 93 1.56 14.25 -2.31
C ASN A 93 2.61 13.95 -1.24
N ALA A 94 2.22 13.34 -0.13
CA ALA A 94 3.14 12.92 0.92
C ALA A 94 4.04 11.77 0.47
N LEU A 95 3.58 10.89 -0.42
CA LEU A 95 4.43 9.85 -1.02
C LEU A 95 5.59 10.48 -1.79
N ALA A 96 5.32 11.54 -2.59
CA ALA A 96 6.38 12.24 -3.31
C ALA A 96 7.42 12.84 -2.37
N LYS A 97 6.98 13.47 -1.29
CA LYS A 97 7.88 14.04 -0.26
C LYS A 97 8.72 12.95 0.41
N TRP A 98 8.06 11.88 0.85
CA TRP A 98 8.73 10.78 1.52
C TRP A 98 9.73 10.08 0.60
N GLY A 99 9.37 9.85 -0.67
CA GLY A 99 10.24 9.25 -1.68
C GLY A 99 11.48 10.09 -1.97
N ALA A 100 11.32 11.41 -2.09
CA ALA A 100 12.44 12.33 -2.27
C ALA A 100 13.37 12.32 -1.05
N TRP A 101 12.80 12.37 0.15
CA TRP A 101 13.57 12.37 1.39
C TRP A 101 14.35 11.07 1.60
N VAL A 102 13.74 9.90 1.42
CA VAL A 102 14.39 8.62 1.70
C VAL A 102 15.58 8.35 0.80
N ASN A 103 15.51 8.75 -0.47
CA ASN A 103 16.64 8.63 -1.39
C ASN A 103 17.70 9.72 -1.17
N ALA A 104 17.30 10.93 -0.75
CA ALA A 104 18.25 11.96 -0.33
C ALA A 104 18.99 11.55 0.94
N PHE A 105 18.30 10.94 1.90
CA PHE A 105 18.90 10.37 3.11
C PHE A 105 19.91 9.27 2.74
N GLY A 106 19.54 8.36 1.84
CA GLY A 106 20.46 7.32 1.36
C GLY A 106 21.70 7.89 0.68
N HIS A 107 21.53 8.95 -0.14
CA HIS A 107 22.65 9.65 -0.74
C HIS A 107 23.58 10.31 0.29
N GLN A 108 23.00 11.02 1.26
CA GLN A 108 23.77 11.76 2.27
C GLN A 108 24.53 10.83 3.23
N GLU A 109 23.90 9.78 3.70
CA GLU A 109 24.44 8.93 4.75
C GLU A 109 25.23 7.72 4.20
N TYR A 110 24.88 7.24 2.99
CA TYR A 110 25.37 5.98 2.44
C TYR A 110 25.91 6.09 0.99
N ASP A 111 25.93 7.30 0.40
CA ASP A 111 26.39 7.56 -0.97
C ASP A 111 25.69 6.69 -2.03
N ARG A 112 24.40 6.35 -1.80
CA ARG A 112 23.58 5.57 -2.73
C ARG A 112 22.09 5.78 -2.53
N PRO A 113 21.23 5.51 -3.55
CA PRO A 113 19.80 5.45 -3.37
C PRO A 113 19.40 4.21 -2.55
N LEU A 114 18.28 4.28 -1.84
CA LEU A 114 17.68 3.15 -1.14
C LEU A 114 16.54 2.51 -1.92
N PHE A 115 15.82 3.30 -2.73
CA PHE A 115 14.71 2.85 -3.53
C PHE A 115 14.95 3.02 -5.02
N LEU A 116 14.58 1.99 -5.78
CA LEU A 116 14.28 2.09 -7.21
C LEU A 116 12.77 2.15 -7.38
N ALA A 117 12.29 2.93 -8.33
CA ALA A 117 10.86 3.14 -8.50
C ALA A 117 10.43 3.16 -9.97
N CYS A 118 9.21 2.71 -10.25
CA CYS A 118 8.59 2.80 -11.56
C CYS A 118 7.06 2.88 -11.48
N SER A 119 6.44 3.25 -12.57
CA SER A 119 4.99 3.30 -12.71
C SER A 119 4.56 2.82 -14.10
N ALA A 120 3.33 2.37 -14.21
CA ALA A 120 2.69 2.04 -15.47
C ALA A 120 2.23 3.32 -16.22
N ASP A 121 3.18 4.16 -16.65
CA ASP A 121 2.96 5.48 -17.30
C ASP A 121 2.19 6.49 -16.43
N LEU A 122 2.22 6.34 -15.12
CA LEU A 122 1.44 7.12 -14.16
C LEU A 122 2.30 7.71 -13.04
N ALA A 123 3.60 7.92 -13.27
CA ALA A 123 4.54 8.27 -12.22
C ALA A 123 4.19 9.60 -11.52
N ASP A 124 3.81 10.62 -12.27
CA ASP A 124 3.45 11.92 -11.70
C ASP A 124 2.05 11.90 -11.08
N SER A 125 1.08 11.25 -11.71
CA SER A 125 -0.28 11.20 -11.17
C SER A 125 -0.39 10.36 -9.90
N THR A 126 0.42 9.32 -9.73
CA THR A 126 0.53 8.54 -8.48
C THR A 126 1.54 9.13 -7.49
N ASN A 127 2.26 10.17 -7.88
CA ASN A 127 3.32 10.83 -7.11
C ASN A 127 4.53 9.94 -6.75
N ILE A 128 4.69 8.79 -7.38
CA ILE A 128 5.88 7.96 -7.19
C ILE A 128 7.13 8.58 -7.83
N SER A 129 6.97 9.51 -8.77
CA SER A 129 8.08 10.30 -9.34
C SER A 129 8.89 11.05 -8.28
N GLY A 130 8.31 11.23 -7.09
CA GLY A 130 8.99 11.80 -5.93
C GLY A 130 10.31 11.12 -5.59
N PHE A 131 10.42 9.80 -5.77
CA PHE A 131 11.66 9.06 -5.47
C PHE A 131 12.90 9.54 -6.24
N GLY A 132 12.71 10.17 -7.40
CA GLY A 132 13.79 10.77 -8.18
C GLY A 132 13.95 12.29 -7.98
N LYS A 133 13.06 12.94 -7.20
CA LYS A 133 13.01 14.40 -7.07
C LYS A 133 14.02 14.94 -6.05
N PRO A 134 14.36 16.26 -6.13
CA PRO A 134 15.21 16.91 -5.16
C PRO A 134 14.63 16.92 -3.74
N TRP A 135 15.52 16.93 -2.74
CA TRP A 135 15.21 17.19 -1.34
C TRP A 135 16.31 18.00 -0.68
N GLY A 136 15.96 19.12 -0.07
CA GLY A 136 16.95 20.05 0.52
C GLY A 136 17.96 20.54 -0.52
N LYS A 137 19.24 20.21 -0.32
CA LYS A 137 20.33 20.54 -1.25
C LYS A 137 20.64 19.43 -2.26
N PHE A 138 20.05 18.28 -2.11
CA PHE A 138 20.23 17.17 -3.02
C PHE A 138 19.35 17.33 -4.25
N GLU A 139 19.95 17.31 -5.44
CA GLU A 139 19.27 17.53 -6.73
C GLU A 139 18.33 16.40 -7.15
N GLY A 140 18.34 15.26 -6.43
CA GLY A 140 17.62 14.04 -6.78
C GLY A 140 18.37 13.21 -7.81
N TYR A 141 18.05 11.91 -7.83
CA TYR A 141 18.64 11.00 -8.83
C TYR A 141 17.97 11.11 -10.20
N GLY A 142 16.74 11.61 -10.28
CA GLY A 142 16.01 11.76 -11.53
C GLY A 142 15.56 10.44 -12.17
N TRP A 143 15.31 10.52 -13.47
CA TRP A 143 14.94 9.39 -14.32
C TRP A 143 16.18 8.65 -14.84
N TYR A 144 16.11 7.35 -14.87
CA TYR A 144 17.13 6.54 -15.52
C TYR A 144 17.12 6.80 -17.03
N GLU A 145 18.25 7.20 -17.54
CA GLU A 145 18.52 7.34 -18.96
C GLU A 145 19.90 6.75 -19.27
N ARG A 146 19.93 5.76 -20.14
CA ARG A 146 21.13 4.97 -20.42
C ARG A 146 22.37 5.80 -20.79
N ARG A 147 22.18 6.92 -21.50
CA ARG A 147 23.28 7.75 -22.01
C ARG A 147 23.48 9.06 -21.26
N GLY A 148 22.47 9.55 -20.58
CA GLY A 148 22.49 10.87 -19.94
C GLY A 148 22.31 10.85 -18.42
N GLY A 149 21.66 9.81 -17.86
CA GLY A 149 21.36 9.69 -16.43
C GLY A 149 21.34 8.23 -15.95
N PRO A 150 22.48 7.50 -16.04
CA PRO A 150 22.52 6.09 -15.68
C PRO A 150 22.31 5.83 -14.18
N ASP A 151 22.44 6.88 -13.34
CA ASP A 151 22.23 6.82 -11.88
C ASP A 151 20.77 7.06 -11.49
N GLY A 152 19.89 7.34 -12.47
CA GLY A 152 18.48 7.61 -12.23
C GLY A 152 17.78 6.44 -11.55
N VAL A 153 16.98 6.75 -10.53
CA VAL A 153 16.21 5.75 -9.76
C VAL A 153 14.80 5.55 -10.28
N MET A 154 14.30 6.51 -11.07
CA MET A 154 12.99 6.40 -11.71
C MET A 154 13.14 5.66 -13.04
N LEU A 155 12.71 4.39 -13.08
CA LEU A 155 12.81 3.58 -14.29
C LEU A 155 11.66 3.92 -15.25
N PRO A 156 11.95 4.39 -16.49
CA PRO A 156 10.91 4.71 -17.46
C PRO A 156 10.20 3.42 -17.92
N GLN A 157 8.88 3.41 -17.80
CA GLN A 157 8.04 2.28 -18.15
C GLN A 157 6.77 2.74 -18.86
N GLY A 158 6.22 1.90 -19.73
CA GLY A 158 4.90 2.07 -20.31
C GLY A 158 3.79 1.45 -19.44
N ILE A 159 2.61 1.26 -20.03
CA ILE A 159 1.45 0.65 -19.38
C ILE A 159 1.68 -0.87 -19.27
N THR A 160 2.47 -1.27 -18.30
CA THR A 160 2.94 -2.65 -18.11
C THR A 160 3.06 -2.99 -16.63
N GLU A 161 1.96 -2.96 -15.89
CA GLU A 161 1.92 -3.17 -14.43
C GLU A 161 2.63 -4.46 -14.00
N PHE A 162 2.44 -5.54 -14.77
CA PHE A 162 3.08 -6.82 -14.48
C PHE A 162 4.61 -6.72 -14.60
N ALA A 163 5.13 -6.19 -15.72
CA ALA A 163 6.56 -6.03 -15.93
C ALA A 163 7.19 -5.05 -14.92
N ASN A 164 6.54 -3.91 -14.66
CA ASN A 164 6.99 -2.93 -13.66
C ASN A 164 7.16 -3.58 -12.29
N THR A 165 6.19 -4.36 -11.89
CA THR A 165 6.24 -5.07 -10.61
C THR A 165 7.34 -6.13 -10.61
N GLY A 166 7.53 -6.83 -11.74
CA GLY A 166 8.61 -7.81 -11.89
C GLY A 166 10.01 -7.20 -11.75
N ILE A 167 10.22 -6.02 -12.31
CA ILE A 167 11.48 -5.28 -12.17
C ILE A 167 11.72 -4.92 -10.69
N MET A 168 10.71 -4.40 -9.99
CA MET A 168 10.85 -4.02 -8.58
C MET A 168 11.00 -5.22 -7.65
N VAL A 169 10.30 -6.31 -7.92
CA VAL A 169 10.50 -7.61 -7.22
C VAL A 169 11.92 -8.12 -7.46
N GLY A 170 12.40 -8.09 -8.72
CA GLY A 170 13.76 -8.47 -9.06
C GLY A 170 14.80 -7.64 -8.31
N ALA A 171 14.65 -6.31 -8.29
CA ALA A 171 15.54 -5.41 -7.56
C ALA A 171 15.56 -5.71 -6.05
N ALA A 172 14.38 -5.93 -5.44
CA ALA A 172 14.26 -6.24 -4.02
C ALA A 172 14.74 -7.66 -3.66
N SER A 173 14.91 -8.55 -4.65
CA SER A 173 15.41 -9.91 -4.43
C SER A 173 16.94 -10.03 -4.50
N VAL A 174 17.62 -8.98 -4.96
CA VAL A 174 19.10 -8.95 -4.99
C VAL A 174 19.63 -8.57 -3.63
N ASN A 175 20.42 -9.44 -3.04
CA ASN A 175 21.07 -9.22 -1.76
C ASN A 175 22.60 -9.33 -1.93
N LEU A 176 23.31 -8.27 -1.57
CA LEU A 176 24.75 -8.09 -1.72
C LEU A 176 25.48 -8.09 -0.37
N ALA A 177 24.77 -8.41 0.71
CA ALA A 177 25.36 -8.53 2.02
C ALA A 177 26.43 -9.63 2.06
N THR A 178 27.43 -9.45 2.90
CA THR A 178 28.50 -10.47 3.13
C THR A 178 27.91 -11.76 3.68
N ASP A 179 26.90 -11.68 4.52
CA ASP A 179 26.10 -12.81 5.02
C ASP A 179 24.63 -12.61 4.60
N PRO A 180 24.27 -13.08 3.39
CA PRO A 180 22.95 -12.82 2.84
C PRO A 180 21.83 -13.64 3.48
N GLU A 181 22.13 -14.62 4.30
CA GLU A 181 21.13 -15.37 5.08
C GLU A 181 20.78 -14.62 6.39
N ALA A 182 21.73 -13.89 6.96
CA ALA A 182 21.54 -13.14 8.19
C ALA A 182 21.12 -11.68 7.96
N ASP A 183 21.55 -11.06 6.84
CA ASP A 183 21.40 -9.65 6.58
C ASP A 183 20.95 -9.34 5.14
N PHE A 184 20.51 -8.11 4.92
CA PHE A 184 20.10 -7.60 3.61
C PHE A 184 20.85 -6.31 3.27
N ASP A 185 21.52 -6.28 2.12
CA ASP A 185 22.10 -5.10 1.51
C ASP A 185 21.78 -5.11 0.02
N GLY A 186 20.89 -4.23 -0.41
CA GLY A 186 20.37 -4.17 -1.78
C GLY A 186 19.50 -2.93 -2.00
N PHE A 187 18.43 -3.06 -2.75
CA PHE A 187 17.46 -2.00 -2.98
C PHE A 187 16.07 -2.41 -2.49
N TYR A 188 15.29 -1.44 -2.06
CA TYR A 188 13.85 -1.59 -1.99
C TYR A 188 13.24 -1.18 -3.32
N GLY A 189 12.17 -1.87 -3.72
CA GLY A 189 11.44 -1.57 -4.94
C GLY A 189 10.16 -0.80 -4.63
N ALA A 190 9.80 0.17 -5.47
CA ALA A 190 8.50 0.83 -5.42
C ALA A 190 7.83 0.79 -6.79
N ALA A 191 6.61 0.26 -6.87
CA ALA A 191 5.85 0.18 -8.10
C ALA A 191 4.46 0.79 -7.92
N SER A 192 4.03 1.67 -8.82
CA SER A 192 2.70 2.28 -8.76
C SER A 192 1.83 1.97 -9.97
N THR A 193 0.52 2.00 -9.72
CA THR A 193 -0.55 2.12 -10.71
C THR A 193 -1.78 2.68 -10.02
N TYR A 194 -2.86 2.91 -10.75
CA TYR A 194 -4.16 3.22 -10.12
C TYR A 194 -4.72 2.00 -9.37
N GLY A 195 -5.50 2.26 -8.34
CA GLY A 195 -6.13 1.22 -7.53
C GLY A 195 -6.91 0.19 -8.36
N SER A 196 -7.61 0.66 -9.40
CA SER A 196 -8.38 -0.19 -10.33
C SER A 196 -7.54 -1.21 -11.10
N PHE A 197 -6.24 -0.97 -11.32
CA PHE A 197 -5.34 -1.86 -12.05
C PHE A 197 -4.40 -2.66 -11.14
N SER A 198 -4.56 -2.54 -9.83
CA SER A 198 -3.72 -3.21 -8.84
C SER A 198 -3.67 -4.73 -9.02
N TYR A 199 -4.76 -5.35 -9.48
CA TYR A 199 -4.81 -6.80 -9.74
C TYR A 199 -3.79 -7.29 -10.77
N LEU A 200 -3.34 -6.43 -11.70
CA LEU A 200 -2.33 -6.76 -12.71
C LEU A 200 -0.93 -6.98 -12.10
N LYS A 201 -0.70 -6.53 -10.87
CA LYS A 201 0.56 -6.71 -10.14
C LYS A 201 0.61 -7.98 -9.30
N TYR A 202 -0.54 -8.56 -9.00
CA TYR A 202 -0.69 -9.62 -8.00
C TYR A 202 0.22 -10.82 -8.26
N GLY A 203 0.30 -11.30 -9.51
CA GLY A 203 1.04 -12.53 -9.83
C GLY A 203 2.50 -12.51 -9.38
N LEU A 204 3.20 -11.39 -9.61
CA LEU A 204 4.62 -11.24 -9.24
C LEU A 204 4.82 -10.96 -7.75
N LEU A 205 3.93 -10.19 -7.13
CA LEU A 205 3.99 -9.97 -5.69
C LEU A 205 3.65 -11.24 -4.90
N ARG A 206 2.71 -12.06 -5.42
CA ARG A 206 2.46 -13.39 -4.88
C ARG A 206 3.72 -14.28 -4.94
N LEU A 207 4.43 -14.26 -6.08
CA LEU A 207 5.68 -15.00 -6.22
C LEU A 207 6.74 -14.49 -5.23
N PHE A 208 6.89 -13.17 -5.11
CA PHE A 208 7.81 -12.55 -4.16
C PHE A 208 7.48 -12.96 -2.72
N SER A 209 6.20 -12.97 -2.34
CA SER A 209 5.73 -13.45 -1.04
C SER A 209 6.14 -14.90 -0.78
N GLN A 210 6.03 -15.79 -1.77
CA GLN A 210 6.46 -17.17 -1.63
C GLN A 210 8.00 -17.26 -1.50
N MET A 211 8.74 -16.50 -2.32
CA MET A 211 10.20 -16.47 -2.23
C MET A 211 10.69 -16.02 -0.84
N THR A 212 10.08 -15.01 -0.26
CA THR A 212 10.46 -14.52 1.08
C THR A 212 10.15 -15.50 2.21
N GLN A 213 9.23 -16.44 2.00
CA GLN A 213 8.94 -17.53 2.95
C GLN A 213 9.89 -18.71 2.80
N ASP A 214 10.23 -19.07 1.56
CA ASP A 214 10.89 -20.34 1.26
C ASP A 214 12.40 -20.19 1.01
N CYS A 215 12.86 -18.98 0.66
CA CYS A 215 14.28 -18.72 0.43
C CYS A 215 15.00 -18.39 1.74
N GLN A 216 16.15 -18.98 1.95
CA GLN A 216 16.99 -18.69 3.13
C GLN A 216 17.62 -17.29 3.05
N LEU A 217 17.87 -16.77 1.83
CA LEU A 217 18.42 -15.44 1.64
C LEU A 217 17.43 -14.36 2.09
N LYS A 218 17.93 -13.37 2.82
CA LYS A 218 17.15 -12.17 3.14
C LYS A 218 16.89 -11.37 1.86
N MET A 219 15.70 -10.82 1.75
CA MET A 219 15.26 -10.00 0.63
C MET A 219 14.86 -8.61 1.13
N GLY A 220 14.85 -7.65 0.23
CA GLY A 220 14.33 -6.32 0.48
C GLY A 220 12.81 -6.29 0.60
N LYS A 221 12.25 -5.11 0.43
CA LYS A 221 10.80 -4.88 0.50
C LYS A 221 10.31 -4.26 -0.81
N VAL A 222 9.04 -4.53 -1.11
CA VAL A 222 8.36 -3.90 -2.24
C VAL A 222 7.22 -3.03 -1.73
N LEU A 223 7.27 -1.75 -2.06
CA LEU A 223 6.19 -0.79 -1.87
C LEU A 223 5.25 -0.87 -3.08
N TRP A 224 4.08 -1.42 -2.84
CA TRP A 224 3.00 -1.49 -3.82
C TRP A 224 2.10 -0.27 -3.66
N VAL A 225 2.27 0.71 -4.52
CA VAL A 225 1.42 1.90 -4.51
C VAL A 225 0.18 1.67 -5.36
N ALA A 226 -0.98 1.61 -4.72
CA ALA A 226 -2.29 1.66 -5.32
C ALA A 226 -2.80 3.11 -5.26
N GLY A 227 -2.33 3.93 -6.17
CA GLY A 227 -2.75 5.31 -6.30
C GLY A 227 -4.20 5.37 -6.75
N HIS A 228 -4.92 6.42 -6.34
CA HIS A 228 -6.32 6.61 -6.75
C HIS A 228 -7.22 5.42 -6.35
N SER A 229 -7.12 4.98 -5.09
CA SER A 229 -8.00 3.98 -4.50
C SER A 229 -9.29 4.65 -4.01
N GLY A 230 -10.45 4.05 -4.32
CA GLY A 230 -11.77 4.58 -3.95
C GLY A 230 -12.51 5.22 -5.13
N PRO A 231 -13.69 5.83 -4.89
CA PRO A 231 -14.48 6.49 -5.92
C PRO A 231 -13.91 7.85 -6.34
N GLU A 232 -12.99 8.41 -5.58
CA GLU A 232 -12.46 9.77 -5.72
C GLU A 232 -11.64 10.01 -7.01
N THR A 233 -11.47 8.99 -7.85
CA THR A 233 -10.84 9.11 -9.17
C THR A 233 -11.83 9.32 -10.31
N ALA A 234 -13.07 9.57 -9.98
CA ALA A 234 -14.17 9.67 -10.93
C ALA A 234 -14.01 10.77 -11.98
N ASP A 235 -13.35 11.86 -11.63
CA ASP A 235 -13.07 12.98 -12.52
C ASP A 235 -12.06 12.64 -13.64
N ASP A 236 -11.39 11.51 -13.53
CA ASP A 236 -10.44 11.01 -14.52
C ASP A 236 -11.15 10.06 -15.51
N SER A 237 -11.69 8.95 -15.02
CA SER A 237 -12.44 7.98 -15.83
C SER A 237 -13.22 6.99 -14.97
N ARG A 238 -14.40 6.60 -15.44
CA ARG A 238 -15.19 5.53 -14.82
C ARG A 238 -14.42 4.21 -14.68
N THR A 239 -13.49 3.91 -15.57
CA THR A 239 -12.69 2.68 -15.51
C THR A 239 -11.56 2.73 -14.48
N HIS A 240 -11.28 3.91 -13.91
CA HIS A 240 -10.21 4.12 -12.95
C HIS A 240 -10.64 3.94 -11.49
N PHE A 241 -11.91 3.61 -11.23
CA PHE A 241 -12.39 3.41 -9.85
C PHE A 241 -11.82 2.16 -9.20
N GLY A 242 -11.18 2.37 -8.07
CA GLY A 242 -10.56 1.32 -7.28
C GLY A 242 -11.41 0.85 -6.09
N ILE A 243 -12.75 0.79 -6.19
CA ILE A 243 -13.59 0.40 -5.04
C ILE A 243 -13.56 -1.10 -4.74
N PHE A 244 -13.25 -1.95 -5.70
CA PHE A 244 -13.14 -3.41 -5.53
C PHE A 244 -11.71 -3.92 -5.73
N ALA A 245 -10.99 -3.40 -6.71
CA ALA A 245 -9.69 -3.89 -7.11
C ALA A 245 -8.63 -3.92 -5.99
N PRO A 246 -8.64 -2.99 -5.01
CA PRO A 246 -7.74 -3.08 -3.86
C PRO A 246 -7.88 -4.36 -3.04
N GLY A 247 -8.96 -5.11 -3.18
CA GLY A 247 -9.13 -6.42 -2.54
C GLY A 247 -8.06 -7.43 -2.88
N VAL A 248 -7.42 -7.32 -4.03
CA VAL A 248 -6.30 -8.20 -4.41
C VAL A 248 -5.13 -8.13 -3.42
N THR A 249 -4.93 -7.00 -2.74
CA THR A 249 -3.89 -6.84 -1.72
C THR A 249 -4.22 -7.57 -0.41
N GLN A 250 -5.44 -8.08 -0.26
CA GLN A 250 -5.89 -8.87 0.89
C GLN A 250 -5.72 -10.39 0.66
N LEU A 251 -5.26 -10.81 -0.53
CA LEU A 251 -5.11 -12.22 -0.92
C LEU A 251 -3.70 -12.77 -0.63
N PHE A 252 -3.16 -12.46 0.54
CA PHE A 252 -1.83 -12.90 0.98
C PHE A 252 -1.91 -13.58 2.35
N PRO A 253 -0.99 -14.52 2.65
CA PRO A 253 -0.88 -15.07 3.99
C PRO A 253 -0.55 -13.98 5.02
N GLN A 254 -0.96 -14.20 6.26
CA GLN A 254 -0.60 -13.32 7.38
C GLN A 254 0.92 -13.12 7.47
N GLY A 255 1.35 -11.88 7.71
CA GLY A 255 2.77 -11.54 7.81
C GLY A 255 3.49 -11.34 6.47
N GLN A 256 2.79 -11.47 5.33
CA GLN A 256 3.39 -11.27 4.01
C GLN A 256 3.08 -9.91 3.40
N ILE A 257 2.04 -9.24 3.86
CA ILE A 257 1.65 -7.93 3.38
C ILE A 257 1.11 -7.06 4.52
N ILE A 258 1.35 -5.76 4.44
CA ILE A 258 0.68 -4.73 5.23
C ILE A 258 -0.10 -3.83 4.29
N ASN A 259 -1.40 -3.71 4.51
CA ASN A 259 -2.28 -2.79 3.81
C ASN A 259 -2.39 -1.49 4.60
N LEU A 260 -2.15 -0.35 3.96
CA LEU A 260 -2.15 0.98 4.56
C LEU A 260 -3.19 1.86 3.87
N TYR A 261 -4.08 2.46 4.64
CA TYR A 261 -5.17 3.33 4.20
C TYR A 261 -5.12 4.70 4.93
N PRO A 262 -4.02 5.47 4.82
CA PRO A 262 -3.94 6.79 5.42
C PRO A 262 -4.96 7.71 4.76
N TRP A 263 -5.75 8.44 5.54
CA TRP A 263 -6.82 9.25 4.98
C TRP A 263 -6.40 10.70 4.67
N GLU A 264 -5.29 11.19 5.25
CA GLU A 264 -4.75 12.53 4.97
C GLU A 264 -3.23 12.52 4.81
N HIS A 265 -2.68 13.64 4.33
CA HIS A 265 -1.27 13.81 3.97
C HIS A 265 -0.30 13.40 5.09
N ASN A 266 -0.50 13.91 6.31
CA ASN A 266 0.47 13.73 7.39
C ASN A 266 0.51 12.29 7.93
N GLU A 267 -0.49 11.47 7.65
CA GLU A 267 -0.47 10.05 8.05
C GLU A 267 0.41 9.19 7.15
N VAL A 268 0.62 9.58 5.88
CA VAL A 268 1.36 8.75 4.90
C VAL A 268 2.79 8.47 5.34
N PRO A 269 3.63 9.45 5.68
CA PRO A 269 4.99 9.17 6.14
C PRO A 269 5.01 8.36 7.44
N VAL A 270 4.04 8.58 8.31
CA VAL A 270 3.91 7.88 9.58
C VAL A 270 3.66 6.38 9.38
N VAL A 271 2.68 6.03 8.54
CA VAL A 271 2.36 4.62 8.29
C VAL A 271 3.44 3.91 7.48
N LEU A 272 4.13 4.63 6.58
CA LEU A 272 5.29 4.09 5.88
C LEU A 272 6.42 3.75 6.86
N GLY A 273 6.82 4.68 7.72
CA GLY A 273 7.82 4.42 8.76
C GLY A 273 7.45 3.21 9.63
N ALA A 274 6.21 3.15 10.11
CA ALA A 274 5.74 2.04 10.93
C ALA A 274 5.77 0.70 10.17
N ALA A 275 5.36 0.67 8.91
CA ALA A 275 5.34 -0.55 8.09
C ALA A 275 6.75 -1.00 7.72
N PHE A 276 7.65 -0.09 7.36
CA PHE A 276 9.05 -0.41 7.04
C PHE A 276 9.83 -0.93 8.23
N ARG A 277 9.42 -0.59 9.45
CA ARG A 277 10.01 -1.14 10.69
C ARG A 277 9.72 -2.63 10.89
N THR A 278 8.68 -3.18 10.28
CA THR A 278 8.33 -4.60 10.38
C THR A 278 9.19 -5.46 9.47
N ASN A 279 9.14 -6.78 9.65
CA ASN A 279 9.80 -7.74 8.74
C ASN A 279 8.91 -8.15 7.54
N VAL A 280 7.76 -7.49 7.36
CA VAL A 280 6.83 -7.84 6.29
C VAL A 280 7.38 -7.38 4.94
N PRO A 281 7.43 -8.25 3.91
CA PRO A 281 8.12 -7.95 2.65
C PRO A 281 7.34 -7.05 1.70
N ILE A 282 6.01 -7.03 1.78
CA ILE A 282 5.16 -6.24 0.88
C ILE A 282 4.38 -5.19 1.68
N ILE A 283 4.46 -3.95 1.22
CA ILE A 283 3.71 -2.84 1.80
C ILE A 283 2.79 -2.30 0.71
N ALA A 284 1.47 -2.48 0.86
CA ALA A 284 0.46 -1.96 -0.04
C ALA A 284 -0.06 -0.62 0.50
N LEU A 285 0.23 0.46 -0.20
CA LEU A 285 -0.16 1.81 0.15
C LEU A 285 -1.32 2.27 -0.75
N HIS A 286 -2.48 2.45 -0.17
CA HIS A 286 -3.68 2.92 -0.84
C HIS A 286 -3.81 4.43 -0.69
N LEU A 287 -3.67 5.15 -1.80
CA LEU A 287 -3.70 6.61 -1.84
C LEU A 287 -4.91 7.11 -2.62
N THR A 288 -5.29 8.35 -2.36
CA THR A 288 -6.42 9.03 -2.99
C THR A 288 -5.98 10.31 -3.68
N ARG A 289 -6.81 10.80 -4.59
CA ARG A 289 -6.51 11.94 -5.44
C ARG A 289 -6.93 13.30 -4.86
N PRO A 290 -8.10 13.41 -4.18
CA PRO A 290 -8.61 14.72 -3.78
C PRO A 290 -7.73 15.36 -2.72
N ALA A 291 -7.55 16.67 -2.85
CA ALA A 291 -7.01 17.49 -1.77
C ALA A 291 -8.09 17.69 -0.72
N ILE A 292 -7.74 17.41 0.53
CA ILE A 292 -8.57 17.72 1.69
C ILE A 292 -7.81 18.66 2.60
N GLU A 293 -8.54 19.36 3.45
CA GLU A 293 -7.94 20.21 4.47
C GLU A 293 -7.29 19.35 5.57
N ILE A 294 -6.06 19.67 5.93
CA ILE A 294 -5.39 19.09 7.09
C ILE A 294 -6.10 19.64 8.35
N PRO A 295 -6.75 18.78 9.15
CA PRO A 295 -7.53 19.25 10.29
C PRO A 295 -6.66 19.78 11.43
N ASP A 296 -7.15 20.77 12.14
CA ASP A 296 -6.61 21.11 13.45
C ASP A 296 -7.06 20.06 14.48
N ARG A 297 -6.33 18.95 14.50
CA ARG A 297 -6.63 17.80 15.37
C ARG A 297 -6.66 18.19 16.85
N LYS A 298 -5.83 19.16 17.26
CA LYS A 298 -5.79 19.65 18.64
C LYS A 298 -7.05 20.44 18.99
N ALA A 299 -7.47 21.37 18.13
CA ALA A 299 -8.69 22.13 18.33
C ALA A 299 -9.94 21.23 18.32
N LEU A 300 -9.96 20.19 17.50
CA LEU A 300 -11.05 19.22 17.42
C LEU A 300 -11.01 18.14 18.51
N GLY A 301 -9.98 18.08 19.35
CA GLY A 301 -9.80 17.01 20.33
C GLY A 301 -9.53 15.63 19.72
N VAL A 302 -9.10 15.58 18.47
CA VAL A 302 -8.78 14.36 17.74
C VAL A 302 -7.33 13.97 17.98
N ALA A 303 -7.05 12.66 18.02
CA ALA A 303 -5.70 12.13 18.18
C ALA A 303 -4.74 12.64 17.09
N SER A 304 -3.45 12.75 17.44
CA SER A 304 -2.40 13.14 16.49
C SER A 304 -2.32 12.19 15.31
N HIS A 305 -1.89 12.69 14.12
CA HIS A 305 -1.61 11.86 12.95
C HIS A 305 -0.55 10.77 13.22
N PHE A 306 0.30 10.94 14.24
CA PHE A 306 1.26 9.92 14.66
C PHE A 306 0.60 8.63 15.17
N GLU A 307 -0.66 8.70 15.62
CA GLU A 307 -1.40 7.51 16.05
C GLU A 307 -1.73 6.57 14.87
N ALA A 308 -1.70 7.06 13.64
CA ALA A 308 -1.86 6.24 12.44
C ALA A 308 -0.85 5.08 12.34
N ALA A 309 0.35 5.23 12.93
CA ALA A 309 1.36 4.18 13.03
C ALA A 309 0.85 2.91 13.73
N LYS A 310 -0.18 3.04 14.57
CA LYS A 310 -0.76 1.93 15.33
C LYS A 310 -1.84 1.14 14.54
N GLY A 311 -2.15 1.57 13.33
CA GLY A 311 -3.09 0.90 12.44
C GLY A 311 -4.57 1.19 12.68
N ALA A 312 -4.95 1.59 13.89
CA ALA A 312 -6.25 2.18 14.22
C ALA A 312 -6.12 3.08 15.45
N TYR A 313 -6.92 4.13 15.50
CA TYR A 313 -6.92 5.06 16.63
C TYR A 313 -8.28 5.72 16.84
N LEU A 314 -8.48 6.27 18.04
CA LEU A 314 -9.71 7.00 18.39
C LEU A 314 -9.72 8.39 17.76
N VAL A 315 -10.76 8.67 16.97
CA VAL A 315 -11.12 10.01 16.51
C VAL A 315 -12.02 10.68 17.57
N ARG A 316 -12.96 9.93 18.12
CA ARG A 316 -13.89 10.37 19.15
C ARG A 316 -14.27 9.18 20.05
N ASP A 317 -14.31 9.38 21.35
CA ASP A 317 -14.86 8.39 22.29
C ASP A 317 -16.28 8.76 22.72
N TYR A 318 -16.96 7.85 23.40
CA TYR A 318 -18.25 8.12 23.99
C TYR A 318 -18.18 9.20 25.07
N VAL A 319 -19.17 10.07 25.08
CA VAL A 319 -19.38 11.01 26.19
C VAL A 319 -19.88 10.23 27.40
N PRO A 320 -19.16 10.27 28.53
CA PRO A 320 -19.58 9.56 29.74
C PRO A 320 -20.96 10.02 30.24
N GLY A 321 -21.76 9.06 30.72
CA GLY A 321 -23.08 9.34 31.28
C GLY A 321 -24.21 9.51 30.25
N ARG A 322 -23.90 9.54 28.94
CA ARG A 322 -24.91 9.54 27.88
C ARG A 322 -25.13 8.13 27.32
N PRO A 323 -26.36 7.79 26.87
CA PRO A 323 -26.59 6.53 26.14
C PRO A 323 -25.64 6.39 24.94
N ARG A 324 -25.07 5.21 24.78
CA ARG A 324 -24.17 4.94 23.64
C ARG A 324 -24.98 4.70 22.36
N GLY A 325 -24.53 5.24 21.24
CA GLY A 325 -25.14 5.04 19.93
C GLY A 325 -24.53 3.89 19.11
N GLY A 326 -23.37 3.40 19.56
CA GLY A 326 -22.56 2.39 18.86
C GLY A 326 -21.26 2.95 18.28
N THR A 327 -20.45 2.08 17.69
CA THR A 327 -19.11 2.41 17.18
C THR A 327 -19.10 2.49 15.65
N LEU A 328 -18.53 3.55 15.12
CA LEU A 328 -18.29 3.78 13.70
C LEU A 328 -16.81 3.54 13.39
N ILE A 329 -16.51 2.62 12.49
CA ILE A 329 -15.15 2.32 12.04
C ILE A 329 -15.01 2.89 10.63
N VAL A 330 -14.11 3.88 10.48
CA VAL A 330 -14.06 4.73 9.28
C VAL A 330 -12.75 4.54 8.54
N GLN A 331 -12.84 4.24 7.24
CA GLN A 331 -11.68 4.09 6.35
C GLN A 331 -11.85 4.88 5.06
N GLY A 332 -10.80 5.58 4.67
CA GLY A 332 -10.71 6.31 3.41
C GLY A 332 -10.90 7.81 3.55
N THR A 333 -10.38 8.54 2.56
CA THR A 333 -10.20 9.99 2.62
C THR A 333 -11.53 10.74 2.71
N SER A 334 -12.44 10.55 1.76
CA SER A 334 -13.71 11.29 1.72
C SER A 334 -14.63 10.90 2.87
N ALA A 335 -14.62 9.62 3.27
CA ALA A 335 -15.39 9.15 4.42
C ALA A 335 -14.93 9.86 5.71
N MET A 336 -13.62 9.87 5.97
CA MET A 336 -13.09 10.53 7.16
C MET A 336 -13.23 12.05 7.10
N ALA A 337 -13.02 12.67 5.92
CA ALA A 337 -13.22 14.11 5.74
C ALA A 337 -14.68 14.53 6.05
N SER A 338 -15.66 13.71 5.66
CA SER A 338 -17.06 13.92 6.00
C SER A 338 -17.30 13.80 7.52
N ILE A 339 -16.72 12.81 8.17
CA ILE A 339 -16.80 12.63 9.63
C ILE A 339 -16.20 13.83 10.37
N ILE A 340 -15.02 14.30 9.97
CA ILE A 340 -14.38 15.46 10.64
C ILE A 340 -15.26 16.70 10.55
N LYS A 341 -15.90 16.94 9.41
CA LYS A 341 -16.85 18.06 9.25
C LYS A 341 -18.10 17.91 10.11
N LEU A 342 -18.52 16.69 10.39
CA LEU A 342 -19.74 16.39 11.15
C LEU A 342 -19.53 16.37 12.68
N LEU A 343 -18.30 16.38 13.19
CA LEU A 343 -18.05 16.29 14.64
C LEU A 343 -18.87 17.31 15.46
N PRO A 344 -18.94 18.61 15.09
CA PRO A 344 -19.75 19.57 15.82
C PRO A 344 -21.26 19.25 15.78
N GLU A 345 -21.76 18.82 14.62
CA GLU A 345 -23.19 18.49 14.43
C GLU A 345 -23.58 17.21 15.19
N LEU A 346 -22.68 16.24 15.32
CA LEU A 346 -22.91 15.06 16.16
C LEU A 346 -23.06 15.45 17.63
N ASP A 347 -22.33 16.47 18.11
CA ASP A 347 -22.46 17.00 19.46
C ASP A 347 -23.76 17.75 19.66
N GLU A 348 -24.16 18.60 18.72
CA GLU A 348 -25.41 19.37 18.75
C GLU A 348 -26.64 18.44 18.77
N ARG A 349 -26.60 17.34 18.01
CA ARG A 349 -27.67 16.33 17.94
C ARG A 349 -27.60 15.28 19.04
N GLU A 350 -26.64 15.39 19.94
CA GLU A 350 -26.38 14.42 21.03
C GLU A 350 -26.18 12.97 20.56
N LEU A 351 -25.67 12.77 19.32
CA LEU A 351 -25.35 11.48 18.77
C LEU A 351 -24.07 10.92 19.40
N ASN A 352 -24.24 10.16 20.50
CA ASN A 352 -23.14 9.65 21.31
C ASN A 352 -22.51 8.39 20.66
N VAL A 353 -21.80 8.56 19.56
CA VAL A 353 -21.10 7.51 18.86
C VAL A 353 -19.60 7.56 19.12
N LYS A 354 -18.98 6.40 19.22
CA LYS A 354 -17.52 6.25 19.18
C LYS A 354 -17.07 6.17 17.73
N ILE A 355 -15.96 6.83 17.40
CA ILE A 355 -15.42 6.87 16.04
C ILE A 355 -13.96 6.42 16.07
N VAL A 356 -13.64 5.39 15.27
CA VAL A 356 -12.32 4.79 15.13
C VAL A 356 -11.84 4.97 13.70
N ALA A 357 -10.66 5.55 13.50
CA ALA A 357 -9.99 5.56 12.21
C ALA A 357 -9.35 4.20 11.95
N ALA A 358 -9.70 3.57 10.83
CA ALA A 358 -9.16 2.28 10.38
C ALA A 358 -8.09 2.52 9.31
N ILE A 359 -6.82 2.38 9.69
CA ILE A 359 -5.66 2.70 8.86
C ILE A 359 -4.98 1.45 8.33
N SER A 360 -4.83 0.42 9.15
CA SER A 360 -4.19 -0.84 8.78
C SER A 360 -4.56 -1.94 9.76
N PRO A 361 -5.29 -2.98 9.34
CA PRO A 361 -5.61 -4.08 10.24
C PRO A 361 -4.35 -4.83 10.70
N GLN A 362 -3.32 -4.93 9.85
CA GLN A 362 -2.08 -5.61 10.19
C GLN A 362 -1.27 -4.83 11.24
N LEU A 363 -1.12 -3.51 11.09
CA LEU A 363 -0.43 -2.69 12.09
C LEU A 363 -1.20 -2.67 13.42
N PHE A 364 -2.53 -2.66 13.38
CA PHE A 364 -3.37 -2.72 14.58
C PHE A 364 -3.22 -4.07 15.30
N ALA A 365 -3.17 -5.17 14.57
CA ALA A 365 -2.96 -6.50 15.14
C ALA A 365 -1.60 -6.66 15.84
N LEU A 366 -0.58 -5.89 15.43
CA LEU A 366 0.75 -5.86 16.06
C LEU A 366 0.77 -5.07 17.38
N GLN A 367 -0.29 -4.30 17.71
CA GLN A 367 -0.31 -3.51 18.94
C GLN A 367 -0.53 -4.39 20.17
N PRO A 368 -0.07 -3.94 21.36
CA PRO A 368 -0.38 -4.59 22.62
C PRO A 368 -1.89 -4.78 22.82
N SER A 369 -2.28 -5.85 23.49
CA SER A 369 -3.70 -6.16 23.77
C SER A 369 -4.40 -5.02 24.48
N GLU A 370 -3.71 -4.36 25.40
CA GLU A 370 -4.22 -3.22 26.17
C GLU A 370 -4.62 -2.04 25.27
N TYR A 371 -3.79 -1.74 24.27
CA TYR A 371 -4.10 -0.68 23.30
C TYR A 371 -5.30 -1.06 22.42
N ARG A 372 -5.33 -2.30 21.93
CA ARG A 372 -6.44 -2.80 21.10
C ARG A 372 -7.76 -2.78 21.85
N GLU A 373 -7.75 -3.20 23.12
CA GLU A 373 -8.93 -3.14 23.99
C GLU A 373 -9.35 -1.69 24.34
N GLN A 374 -8.40 -0.76 24.42
CA GLN A 374 -8.71 0.67 24.61
C GLN A 374 -9.41 1.25 23.37
N VAL A 375 -8.89 0.95 22.17
CA VAL A 375 -9.42 1.51 20.93
C VAL A 375 -10.72 0.82 20.52
N LEU A 376 -10.75 -0.51 20.51
CA LEU A 376 -11.86 -1.29 19.97
C LEU A 376 -12.11 -2.58 20.78
N PRO A 377 -12.62 -2.47 22.03
CA PRO A 377 -12.94 -3.62 22.85
C PRO A 377 -14.05 -4.47 22.22
N MET A 378 -14.13 -5.76 22.60
CA MET A 378 -15.10 -6.72 22.07
C MET A 378 -16.55 -6.19 22.08
N ARG A 379 -16.95 -5.49 23.13
CA ARG A 379 -18.30 -4.90 23.22
C ARG A 379 -18.57 -3.87 22.13
N ASP A 380 -17.53 -3.08 21.77
CA ASP A 380 -17.62 -2.04 20.75
C ASP A 380 -17.54 -2.67 19.33
N GLN A 381 -16.83 -3.80 19.17
CA GLN A 381 -16.85 -4.60 17.94
C GLN A 381 -18.25 -5.17 17.64
N LEU A 382 -18.94 -5.67 18.66
CA LEU A 382 -20.29 -6.21 18.51
C LEU A 382 -21.32 -5.15 18.14
N ASP A 383 -21.19 -3.93 18.71
CA ASP A 383 -22.09 -2.78 18.44
C ASP A 383 -21.40 -1.77 17.51
N SER A 384 -20.93 -2.24 16.36
CA SER A 384 -20.23 -1.41 15.38
C SER A 384 -20.83 -1.48 13.98
N THR A 385 -20.43 -0.55 13.14
CA THR A 385 -20.57 -0.59 11.68
C THR A 385 -19.39 0.13 11.03
N VAL A 386 -19.29 0.06 9.70
CA VAL A 386 -18.21 0.69 8.93
C VAL A 386 -18.71 1.81 8.03
N ILE A 387 -17.83 2.79 7.80
CA ILE A 387 -18.00 3.84 6.78
C ILE A 387 -16.73 3.81 5.93
N THR A 388 -16.86 3.55 4.62
CA THR A 388 -15.69 3.36 3.76
C THR A 388 -15.87 3.89 2.35
N THR A 389 -14.80 4.41 1.78
CA THR A 389 -14.73 4.81 0.36
C THR A 389 -14.57 3.62 -0.59
N GLN A 390 -14.45 2.41 -0.07
CA GLN A 390 -14.29 1.18 -0.84
C GLN A 390 -15.58 0.32 -0.78
N ALA A 391 -15.51 -0.86 -1.40
CA ALA A 391 -16.57 -1.85 -1.25
C ALA A 391 -16.59 -2.40 0.19
N ARG A 392 -17.79 -2.62 0.74
CA ARG A 392 -17.96 -3.06 2.13
C ARG A 392 -17.28 -4.38 2.47
N TRP A 393 -17.20 -5.31 1.50
CA TRP A 393 -16.54 -6.59 1.75
C TRP A 393 -15.03 -6.46 1.95
N LEU A 394 -14.39 -5.38 1.47
CA LEU A 394 -12.99 -5.09 1.74
C LEU A 394 -12.73 -4.70 3.20
N MET A 395 -13.80 -4.42 3.95
CA MET A 395 -13.77 -4.11 5.38
C MET A 395 -13.91 -5.35 6.27
N HIS A 396 -13.71 -6.57 5.75
CA HIS A 396 -13.92 -7.82 6.50
C HIS A 396 -13.11 -7.89 7.81
N ASP A 397 -11.95 -7.25 7.90
CA ASP A 397 -11.17 -7.14 9.14
C ASP A 397 -11.82 -6.25 10.21
N TRP A 398 -12.80 -5.42 9.81
CA TRP A 398 -13.48 -4.43 10.63
C TRP A 398 -14.99 -4.64 10.72
N LEU A 399 -15.53 -5.60 9.97
CA LEU A 399 -16.93 -6.01 10.01
C LEU A 399 -17.07 -7.29 10.86
N PHE A 400 -17.51 -7.15 12.10
CA PHE A 400 -17.48 -8.22 13.09
C PHE A 400 -18.74 -9.09 13.12
N ASN A 401 -19.81 -8.66 12.44
CA ASN A 401 -21.06 -9.43 12.37
C ASN A 401 -21.96 -8.96 11.20
N LYS A 402 -22.98 -9.75 10.87
CA LYS A 402 -23.91 -9.48 9.76
C LYS A 402 -24.83 -8.29 10.01
N VAL A 403 -25.14 -7.98 11.27
CA VAL A 403 -25.95 -6.80 11.62
C VAL A 403 -25.13 -5.53 11.33
N ALA A 404 -23.84 -5.52 11.65
CA ALA A 404 -22.93 -4.42 11.31
C ALA A 404 -22.89 -4.14 9.79
N GLU A 405 -22.89 -5.21 8.97
CA GLU A 405 -22.89 -5.09 7.50
C GLU A 405 -24.15 -4.40 6.97
N THR A 406 -25.32 -4.62 7.60
CA THR A 406 -26.59 -4.01 7.18
C THR A 406 -26.63 -2.49 7.34
N TYR A 407 -25.81 -1.95 8.23
CA TYR A 407 -25.69 -0.52 8.49
C TYR A 407 -24.43 0.11 7.86
N ALA A 408 -23.64 -0.68 7.13
CA ALA A 408 -22.43 -0.18 6.49
C ALA A 408 -22.75 0.92 5.45
N LEU A 409 -21.97 2.00 5.49
CA LEU A 409 -21.95 3.02 4.47
C LEU A 409 -20.71 2.79 3.60
N SER A 410 -20.90 2.47 2.34
CA SER A 410 -19.81 2.07 1.44
C SER A 410 -20.10 2.51 0.00
N SER A 411 -19.03 2.67 -0.79
CA SER A 411 -19.19 3.06 -2.19
C SER A 411 -19.96 2.07 -3.06
N ASP A 412 -20.17 0.85 -2.59
CA ASP A 412 -20.94 -0.22 -3.24
C ASP A 412 -22.31 -0.47 -2.62
N TRP A 413 -22.91 0.54 -1.98
CA TRP A 413 -24.18 0.42 -1.23
C TRP A 413 -25.34 -0.17 -2.04
N ASP A 414 -25.33 0.01 -3.37
CA ASP A 414 -26.33 -0.49 -4.34
C ASP A 414 -25.79 -1.63 -5.23
N ASP A 415 -24.64 -2.22 -4.87
CA ASP A 415 -23.94 -3.28 -5.61
C ASP A 415 -23.59 -2.90 -7.07
N ARG A 416 -23.31 -1.61 -7.32
CA ARG A 416 -22.97 -1.08 -8.65
C ARG A 416 -21.63 -0.40 -8.68
N TRP A 417 -21.00 -0.39 -9.86
CA TRP A 417 -19.88 0.48 -10.16
C TRP A 417 -20.35 1.94 -10.19
N ARG A 418 -19.52 2.83 -9.63
CA ARG A 418 -19.82 4.27 -9.68
C ARG A 418 -19.71 4.80 -11.11
N THR A 419 -20.46 5.90 -11.39
CA THR A 419 -20.37 6.62 -12.65
C THR A 419 -19.23 7.63 -12.63
N GLY A 420 -18.84 8.18 -13.79
CA GLY A 420 -17.91 9.32 -13.85
C GLY A 420 -18.62 10.63 -13.52
N GLY A 421 -17.86 11.65 -13.13
CA GLY A 421 -18.36 12.97 -12.81
C GLY A 421 -17.35 13.79 -12.02
N THR A 422 -17.77 14.93 -11.49
CA THR A 422 -16.96 15.69 -10.52
C THR A 422 -16.80 14.90 -9.23
N LEU A 423 -15.83 15.29 -8.41
CA LEU A 423 -15.61 14.66 -7.09
C LEU A 423 -16.89 14.69 -6.25
N GLU A 424 -17.57 15.83 -6.21
CA GLU A 424 -18.80 16.03 -5.44
C GLU A 424 -19.92 15.11 -5.93
N GLU A 425 -20.14 15.01 -7.25
CA GLU A 425 -21.16 14.13 -7.83
C GLU A 425 -20.93 12.67 -7.48
N VAL A 426 -19.69 12.21 -7.52
CA VAL A 426 -19.36 10.81 -7.23
C VAL A 426 -19.41 10.50 -5.73
N ILE A 427 -19.00 11.42 -4.87
CA ILE A 427 -19.14 11.25 -3.41
C ILE A 427 -20.63 11.26 -3.02
N GLU A 428 -21.45 12.07 -3.69
CA GLU A 428 -22.90 12.06 -3.50
C GLU A 428 -23.52 10.74 -3.98
N GLU A 429 -23.16 10.26 -5.18
CA GLU A 429 -23.59 8.96 -5.70
C GLU A 429 -23.16 7.79 -4.81
N ALA A 430 -21.99 7.89 -4.19
CA ALA A 430 -21.47 6.90 -3.26
C ALA A 430 -22.12 6.95 -1.86
N HIS A 431 -23.01 7.90 -1.60
CA HIS A 431 -23.63 8.16 -0.30
C HIS A 431 -22.59 8.44 0.82
N LEU A 432 -21.51 9.12 0.46
CA LEU A 432 -20.41 9.48 1.38
C LEU A 432 -20.27 10.98 1.63
N SER A 433 -21.15 11.80 1.06
CA SER A 433 -21.25 13.22 1.41
C SER A 433 -21.70 13.38 2.88
N PRO A 434 -21.40 14.52 3.55
CA PRO A 434 -21.73 14.70 4.96
C PRO A 434 -23.19 14.42 5.29
N GLN A 435 -24.13 14.81 4.42
CA GLN A 435 -25.56 14.59 4.61
C GLN A 435 -25.95 13.10 4.63
N TRP A 436 -25.38 12.30 3.74
CA TRP A 436 -25.65 10.86 3.69
C TRP A 436 -24.99 10.14 4.88
N VAL A 437 -23.76 10.53 5.22
CA VAL A 437 -23.06 10.00 6.39
C VAL A 437 -23.83 10.32 7.66
N LEU A 438 -24.32 11.55 7.82
CA LEU A 438 -25.13 11.94 9.00
C LEU A 438 -26.43 11.12 9.07
N ALA A 439 -27.18 11.03 7.99
CA ALA A 439 -28.41 10.23 7.93
C ALA A 439 -28.16 8.75 8.26
N GLY A 440 -27.05 8.19 7.79
CA GLY A 440 -26.63 6.83 8.14
C GLY A 440 -26.29 6.66 9.61
N ILE A 441 -25.60 7.62 10.21
CA ILE A 441 -25.30 7.66 11.66
C ILE A 441 -26.58 7.77 12.48
N GLU A 442 -27.50 8.66 12.13
CA GLU A 442 -28.79 8.82 12.81
C GLU A 442 -29.60 7.52 12.78
N ARG A 443 -29.66 6.86 11.62
CA ARG A 443 -30.30 5.55 11.48
C ARG A 443 -29.62 4.51 12.39
N PHE A 444 -28.30 4.42 12.36
CA PHE A 444 -27.52 3.50 13.16
C PHE A 444 -27.76 3.70 14.67
N VAL A 445 -27.80 4.94 15.14
CA VAL A 445 -28.06 5.28 16.56
C VAL A 445 -29.51 4.96 16.94
N ARG A 446 -30.48 5.38 16.13
CA ARG A 446 -31.91 5.18 16.37
C ARG A 446 -32.26 3.69 16.49
N ASP A 447 -31.71 2.86 15.61
CA ASP A 447 -32.05 1.44 15.50
C ASP A 447 -31.19 0.56 16.44
N ARG A 448 -30.50 1.15 17.43
CA ARG A 448 -29.53 0.43 18.25
C ARG A 448 -30.15 -0.71 19.04
N GLU A 449 -31.32 -0.51 19.66
CA GLU A 449 -31.99 -1.59 20.43
C GLU A 449 -32.38 -2.75 19.54
N GLU A 450 -32.88 -2.47 18.34
CA GLU A 450 -33.21 -3.48 17.34
C GLU A 450 -31.96 -4.28 16.92
N ARG A 451 -30.84 -3.59 16.62
CA ARG A 451 -29.58 -4.23 16.27
C ARG A 451 -29.06 -5.17 17.35
N LEU A 452 -29.07 -4.72 18.59
CA LEU A 452 -28.64 -5.53 19.74
C LEU A 452 -29.60 -6.70 19.97
N GLY A 453 -30.90 -6.52 19.77
CA GLY A 453 -31.89 -7.58 19.81
C GLY A 453 -31.68 -8.67 18.76
N GLN A 454 -31.34 -8.28 17.52
CA GLN A 454 -31.00 -9.21 16.43
C GLN A 454 -29.73 -10.03 16.75
N LEU A 455 -28.69 -9.39 17.32
CA LEU A 455 -27.48 -10.08 17.77
C LEU A 455 -27.78 -11.08 18.90
N GLN A 456 -28.60 -10.69 19.88
CA GLN A 456 -29.01 -11.57 20.98
C GLN A 456 -29.80 -12.76 20.45
N ALA A 457 -30.76 -12.53 19.56
CA ALA A 457 -31.54 -13.60 18.94
C ALA A 457 -30.66 -14.60 18.17
N SER A 458 -29.64 -14.11 17.46
CA SER A 458 -28.67 -14.95 16.76
C SER A 458 -27.85 -15.80 17.72
N LEU A 459 -27.40 -15.24 18.84
CA LEU A 459 -26.70 -15.98 19.90
C LEU A 459 -27.58 -17.05 20.54
N ASP A 460 -28.82 -16.71 20.81
CA ASP A 460 -29.78 -17.66 21.41
C ASP A 460 -30.14 -18.80 20.45
N ALA A 461 -30.23 -18.52 19.16
CA ALA A 461 -30.39 -19.54 18.12
C ALA A 461 -29.17 -20.48 18.04
N ALA A 462 -27.95 -19.95 18.14
CA ALA A 462 -26.73 -20.74 18.13
C ALA A 462 -26.53 -21.63 19.38
N ARG A 463 -27.19 -21.32 20.48
CA ARG A 463 -27.16 -22.13 21.74
C ARG A 463 -28.09 -23.31 21.72
N ARG A 464 -29.08 -23.37 20.83
CA ARG A 464 -30.04 -24.48 20.65
C ARG A 464 -29.51 -25.52 19.67
#